data_64f3a3da05d20bec145530e36d3155d1
#
_entry.id   64f3a3da05d20bec145530e36d3155d1
#
_cell.length_a   1.000
_cell.length_b   1.000
_cell.length_c   1.000
_cell.angle_alpha   90.00
_cell.angle_beta   90.00
_cell.angle_gamma   90.00
#
_symmetry.space_group_name_H-M   'P 1'
#
loop_
_entity.id
_entity.type
_entity.pdbx_description
1 polymer ?
#
loop_
_entity_poly.entity_id
_entity_poly.type
_entity_poly.pdbx_seq_one_letter_code
_entity_poly.pdbx_strand_id
1 'polypeptide(L)'
;MSSSPFLNDDDFARVVRHAPLIAIDLVLKDPEQNVLVGLRTSEPAKGFYFVPGGIIRKNETIENAFERILLAETGCRAALSDATFIGVFEHFYDTSRFGDHGTHYVVLAYELKFDRRPVIRLDSQHSGIRWMSCGNILSASDVHQNTKAYFQTADSQQPA
;
A
#
# COMPACT_ATOMS: atom_id res chain seq x y z
N MET A 1 -31.88 -2.02 -2.88
CA MET A 1 -31.04 -1.65 -1.72
C MET A 1 -29.58 -1.76 -2.13
N SER A 2 -28.91 -0.66 -2.26
CA SER A 2 -27.47 -0.64 -2.48
C SER A 2 -26.79 -1.13 -1.20
N SER A 3 -26.26 -2.35 -1.18
CA SER A 3 -25.42 -2.80 -0.08
C SER A 3 -24.16 -1.92 -0.06
N SER A 4 -23.81 -1.41 1.12
CA SER A 4 -22.55 -0.69 1.30
C SER A 4 -21.41 -1.50 0.68
N PRO A 5 -20.52 -0.90 -0.11
CA PRO A 5 -19.36 -1.62 -0.67
C PRO A 5 -18.36 -2.02 0.43
N PHE A 6 -18.59 -1.60 1.67
CA PHE A 6 -17.76 -1.92 2.82
C PHE A 6 -18.43 -2.99 3.68
N LEU A 7 -17.63 -3.95 4.12
CA LEU A 7 -18.02 -4.85 5.19
C LEU A 7 -18.21 -4.04 6.49
N ASN A 8 -19.17 -4.42 7.32
CA ASN A 8 -19.22 -3.91 8.69
C ASN A 8 -17.99 -4.41 9.46
N ASP A 9 -17.69 -3.80 10.59
CA ASP A 9 -16.48 -4.10 11.36
C ASP A 9 -16.40 -5.54 11.83
N ASP A 10 -17.53 -6.16 12.19
CA ASP A 10 -17.57 -7.55 12.65
C ASP A 10 -17.24 -8.54 11.54
N ASP A 11 -17.81 -8.36 10.35
CA ASP A 11 -17.53 -9.20 9.21
C ASP A 11 -16.10 -8.98 8.70
N PHE A 12 -15.61 -7.75 8.71
CA PHE A 12 -14.22 -7.47 8.33
C PHE A 12 -13.23 -8.07 9.33
N ALA A 13 -13.50 -7.98 10.63
CA ALA A 13 -12.68 -8.62 11.67
C ALA A 13 -12.59 -10.14 11.47
N ARG A 14 -13.70 -10.79 11.08
CA ARG A 14 -13.70 -12.23 10.76
C ARG A 14 -12.81 -12.54 9.54
N VAL A 15 -12.90 -11.73 8.48
CA VAL A 15 -12.03 -11.90 7.31
C VAL A 15 -10.57 -11.75 7.70
N VAL A 16 -10.21 -10.68 8.44
CA VAL A 16 -8.82 -10.44 8.89
C VAL A 16 -8.29 -11.61 9.73
N ARG A 17 -9.14 -12.20 10.57
CA ARG A 17 -8.76 -13.32 11.43
C ARG A 17 -8.56 -14.63 10.67
N HIS A 18 -9.31 -14.87 9.60
CA HIS A 18 -9.42 -16.21 9.00
C HIS A 18 -8.92 -16.30 7.56
N ALA A 19 -8.58 -15.19 6.93
CA ALA A 19 -8.14 -15.18 5.53
C ALA A 19 -7.10 -14.10 5.26
N PRO A 20 -6.17 -14.32 4.30
CA PRO A 20 -5.33 -13.23 3.83
C PRO A 20 -6.18 -12.20 3.09
N LEU A 21 -5.80 -10.93 3.23
CA LEU A 21 -6.36 -9.83 2.46
C LEU A 21 -5.55 -9.67 1.16
N ILE A 22 -6.23 -9.44 0.05
CA ILE A 22 -5.58 -9.10 -1.21
C ILE A 22 -5.54 -7.58 -1.33
N ALA A 23 -4.35 -7.01 -1.52
CA ALA A 23 -4.14 -5.58 -1.58
C ALA A 23 -3.36 -5.17 -2.83
N ILE A 24 -3.47 -3.89 -3.19
CA ILE A 24 -2.61 -3.24 -4.17
C ILE A 24 -1.77 -2.21 -3.41
N ASP A 25 -0.45 -2.24 -3.61
CA ASP A 25 0.46 -1.19 -3.19
C ASP A 25 0.96 -0.40 -4.40
N LEU A 26 1.06 0.92 -4.23
CA LEU A 26 1.36 1.89 -5.28
C LEU A 26 2.73 2.51 -5.05
N VAL A 27 3.73 2.12 -5.85
CA VAL A 27 5.04 2.76 -5.89
C VAL A 27 4.96 3.95 -6.84
N LEU A 28 4.62 5.11 -6.30
CA LEU A 28 4.42 6.34 -7.07
C LEU A 28 5.73 7.12 -7.15
N LYS A 29 6.20 7.38 -8.36
CA LYS A 29 7.46 8.08 -8.60
C LYS A 29 7.25 9.44 -9.26
N ASP A 30 7.92 10.46 -8.74
CA ASP A 30 8.03 11.76 -9.37
C ASP A 30 9.11 11.77 -10.50
N PRO A 31 9.25 12.86 -11.27
CA PRO A 31 10.27 12.92 -12.33
C PRO A 31 11.71 12.72 -11.85
N GLU A 32 12.01 13.06 -10.60
CA GLU A 32 13.31 12.86 -9.96
C GLU A 32 13.51 11.46 -9.39
N GLN A 33 12.55 10.53 -9.65
CA GLN A 33 12.53 9.16 -9.15
C GLN A 33 12.37 9.04 -7.63
N ASN A 34 11.90 10.09 -6.95
CA ASN A 34 11.51 9.98 -5.55
C ASN A 34 10.16 9.26 -5.44
N VAL A 35 10.02 8.49 -4.39
CA VAL A 35 8.83 7.68 -4.10
C VAL A 35 8.00 8.35 -3.03
N LEU A 36 6.69 8.38 -3.23
CA LEU A 36 5.73 8.85 -2.23
C LEU A 36 5.57 7.82 -1.11
N VAL A 37 5.74 8.27 0.13
CA VAL A 37 5.42 7.49 1.33
C VAL A 37 4.57 8.33 2.28
N GLY A 38 3.66 7.66 2.99
CA GLY A 38 2.78 8.27 3.98
C GLY A 38 2.94 7.61 5.34
N LEU A 39 2.83 8.41 6.42
CA LEU A 39 2.92 7.94 7.79
C LEU A 39 1.59 7.29 8.21
N ARG A 40 1.63 6.03 8.63
CA ARG A 40 0.44 5.34 9.15
C ARG A 40 0.08 5.81 10.57
N THR A 41 -1.20 6.07 10.77
CA THR A 41 -1.76 6.50 12.06
C THR A 41 -2.51 5.41 12.80
N SER A 42 -2.74 4.26 12.16
CA SER A 42 -3.46 3.11 12.73
C SER A 42 -2.70 1.80 12.55
N GLU A 43 -3.06 0.78 13.37
CA GLU A 43 -2.54 -0.58 13.22
C GLU A 43 -3.08 -1.25 11.93
N PRO A 44 -2.34 -2.21 11.32
CA PRO A 44 -0.99 -2.66 11.72
C PRO A 44 0.11 -1.66 11.35
N ALA A 45 1.24 -1.74 12.05
CA ALA A 45 2.46 -0.97 11.82
C ALA A 45 2.29 0.57 11.92
N LYS A 46 1.50 1.01 12.90
CA LYS A 46 1.37 2.43 13.27
C LYS A 46 2.73 3.08 13.51
N GLY A 47 2.93 4.29 13.00
CA GLY A 47 4.15 5.08 13.20
C GLY A 47 5.24 4.83 12.16
N PHE A 48 5.01 3.97 11.16
CA PHE A 48 5.92 3.75 10.05
C PHE A 48 5.41 4.41 8.76
N TYR A 49 6.35 4.78 7.89
CA TYR A 49 6.05 5.20 6.54
C TYR A 49 5.89 4.01 5.60
N PHE A 50 4.86 4.08 4.77
CA PHE A 50 4.52 3.09 3.73
C PHE A 50 4.22 3.79 2.41
N VAL A 51 4.32 3.04 1.32
CA VAL A 51 3.70 3.46 0.05
C VAL A 51 2.17 3.44 0.19
N PRO A 52 1.43 4.27 -0.55
CA PRO A 52 -0.02 4.18 -0.58
C PRO A 52 -0.50 2.82 -1.06
N GLY A 53 -1.63 2.37 -0.55
CA GLY A 53 -2.22 1.11 -0.95
C GLY A 53 -3.60 0.90 -0.36
N GLY A 54 -4.22 -0.22 -0.72
CA GLY A 54 -5.54 -0.59 -0.23
C GLY A 54 -5.94 -2.00 -0.64
N ILE A 55 -6.97 -2.53 0.02
CA ILE A 55 -7.48 -3.86 -0.28
C ILE A 55 -8.38 -3.87 -1.51
N ILE A 56 -8.33 -4.97 -2.25
CA ILE A 56 -9.28 -5.27 -3.31
C ILE A 56 -10.57 -5.76 -2.66
N ARG A 57 -11.71 -5.24 -3.11
CA ARG A 57 -13.02 -5.61 -2.58
C ARG A 57 -13.57 -6.83 -3.31
N LYS A 58 -14.47 -7.55 -2.68
CA LYS A 58 -15.16 -8.65 -3.34
C LYS A 58 -15.90 -8.16 -4.60
N ASN A 59 -15.76 -8.91 -5.69
CA ASN A 59 -16.35 -8.62 -6.99
C ASN A 59 -15.78 -7.36 -7.69
N GLU A 60 -14.66 -6.85 -7.23
CA GLU A 60 -13.94 -5.74 -7.85
C GLU A 60 -12.80 -6.30 -8.71
N THR A 61 -12.65 -5.80 -9.93
CA THR A 61 -11.49 -6.14 -10.77
C THR A 61 -10.23 -5.44 -10.25
N ILE A 62 -9.06 -5.98 -10.56
CA ILE A 62 -7.78 -5.35 -10.20
C ILE A 62 -7.70 -3.93 -10.79
N GLU A 63 -8.17 -3.74 -12.02
CA GLU A 63 -8.19 -2.45 -12.70
C GLU A 63 -9.04 -1.41 -11.94
N ASN A 64 -10.27 -1.76 -11.58
CA ASN A 64 -11.14 -0.88 -10.81
C ASN A 64 -10.58 -0.60 -9.40
N ALA A 65 -10.00 -1.61 -8.76
CA ALA A 65 -9.35 -1.45 -7.46
C ALA A 65 -8.16 -0.49 -7.53
N PHE A 66 -7.29 -0.63 -8.54
CA PHE A 66 -6.15 0.24 -8.76
C PHE A 66 -6.59 1.71 -8.89
N GLU A 67 -7.53 1.99 -9.78
CA GLU A 67 -8.03 3.36 -10.01
C GLU A 67 -8.70 3.95 -8.75
N ARG A 68 -9.51 3.16 -8.07
CA ARG A 68 -10.18 3.57 -6.83
C ARG A 68 -9.18 3.86 -5.70
N ILE A 69 -8.20 2.98 -5.49
CA ILE A 69 -7.19 3.11 -4.44
C ILE A 69 -6.30 4.33 -4.73
N LEU A 70 -5.83 4.48 -5.97
CA LEU A 70 -5.01 5.63 -6.36
C LEU A 70 -5.75 6.95 -6.07
N LEU A 71 -7.01 7.03 -6.48
CA LEU A 71 -7.82 8.22 -6.24
C LEU A 71 -8.07 8.48 -4.76
N ALA A 72 -8.44 7.44 -4.00
CA ALA A 72 -8.76 7.56 -2.58
C ALA A 72 -7.54 7.96 -1.73
N GLU A 73 -6.37 7.37 -2.02
CA GLU A 73 -5.17 7.56 -1.23
C GLU A 73 -4.39 8.84 -1.58
N THR A 74 -4.52 9.32 -2.81
CA THR A 74 -3.66 10.41 -3.31
C THR A 74 -4.41 11.56 -3.98
N GLY A 75 -5.65 11.36 -4.39
CA GLY A 75 -6.39 12.28 -5.23
C GLY A 75 -5.99 12.25 -6.70
N CYS A 76 -5.06 11.37 -7.10
CA CYS A 76 -4.59 11.24 -8.48
C CYS A 76 -5.45 10.26 -9.28
N ARG A 77 -5.39 10.38 -10.60
CA ARG A 77 -6.07 9.48 -11.55
C ARG A 77 -5.07 8.96 -12.58
N ALA A 78 -5.09 7.67 -12.81
CA ALA A 78 -4.40 6.99 -13.90
C ALA A 78 -5.05 5.62 -14.12
N ALA A 79 -4.91 5.06 -15.31
CA ALA A 79 -5.35 3.71 -15.60
C ALA A 79 -4.30 2.67 -15.18
N LEU A 80 -4.71 1.45 -14.90
CA LEU A 80 -3.79 0.35 -14.62
C LEU A 80 -2.77 0.13 -15.75
N SER A 81 -3.18 0.37 -17.00
CA SER A 81 -2.30 0.28 -18.18
C SER A 81 -1.15 1.29 -18.19
N ASP A 82 -1.23 2.37 -17.41
CA ASP A 82 -0.15 3.35 -17.26
C ASP A 82 0.90 2.91 -16.22
N ALA A 83 0.58 1.88 -15.44
CA ALA A 83 1.45 1.37 -14.39
C ALA A 83 2.21 0.11 -14.84
N THR A 84 3.33 -0.16 -14.18
CA THR A 84 4.14 -1.36 -14.37
C THR A 84 3.95 -2.29 -13.17
N PHE A 85 3.59 -3.55 -13.41
CA PHE A 85 3.52 -4.56 -12.36
C PHE A 85 4.93 -4.91 -11.86
N ILE A 86 5.15 -4.78 -10.56
CA ILE A 86 6.45 -5.09 -9.92
C ILE A 86 6.51 -6.56 -9.50
N GLY A 87 5.42 -7.06 -8.89
CA GLY A 87 5.36 -8.44 -8.40
C GLY A 87 4.31 -8.64 -7.32
N VAL A 88 4.30 -9.85 -6.77
CA VAL A 88 3.47 -10.25 -5.64
C VAL A 88 4.32 -10.33 -4.39
N PHE A 89 3.88 -9.72 -3.30
CA PHE A 89 4.57 -9.68 -2.01
C PHE A 89 3.66 -10.19 -0.90
N GLU A 90 4.25 -10.77 0.13
CA GLU A 90 3.53 -11.23 1.31
C GLU A 90 3.89 -10.34 2.50
N HIS A 91 2.88 -9.78 3.16
CA HIS A 91 3.06 -8.95 4.34
C HIS A 91 2.38 -9.59 5.54
N PHE A 92 3.16 -9.88 6.57
CA PHE A 92 2.71 -10.45 7.84
C PHE A 92 2.90 -9.44 8.96
N TYR A 93 1.85 -9.22 9.74
CA TYR A 93 1.87 -8.35 10.91
C TYR A 93 1.34 -9.12 12.12
N ASP A 94 1.94 -8.89 13.29
CA ASP A 94 1.52 -9.54 14.54
C ASP A 94 0.23 -8.95 15.12
N THR A 95 -0.15 -7.76 14.67
CA THR A 95 -1.33 -7.02 15.12
C THR A 95 -2.33 -6.77 14.01
N SER A 96 -3.53 -6.38 14.40
CA SER A 96 -4.56 -5.86 13.52
C SER A 96 -5.27 -4.67 14.17
N ARG A 97 -6.06 -3.93 13.39
CA ARG A 97 -6.95 -2.90 13.96
C ARG A 97 -8.02 -3.45 14.90
N PHE A 98 -8.21 -4.77 14.94
CA PHE A 98 -9.24 -5.46 15.75
C PHE A 98 -8.67 -6.23 16.95
N GLY A 99 -7.39 -6.09 17.27
CA GLY A 99 -6.76 -6.75 18.40
C GLY A 99 -5.49 -7.53 18.07
N ASP A 100 -5.16 -8.51 18.91
CA ASP A 100 -3.87 -9.21 18.93
C ASP A 100 -3.73 -10.34 17.91
N HIS A 101 -4.76 -10.62 17.11
CA HIS A 101 -4.62 -11.53 15.99
C HIS A 101 -4.00 -10.80 14.81
N GLY A 102 -2.99 -11.37 14.19
CA GLY A 102 -2.22 -10.75 13.13
C GLY A 102 -3.02 -10.40 11.88
N THR A 103 -2.37 -9.73 10.95
CA THR A 103 -2.91 -9.41 9.63
C THR A 103 -1.98 -9.99 8.57
N HIS A 104 -2.54 -10.66 7.56
CA HIS A 104 -1.83 -11.22 6.44
C HIS A 104 -2.33 -10.58 5.13
N TYR A 105 -1.43 -9.98 4.36
CA TYR A 105 -1.73 -9.45 3.04
C TYR A 105 -0.96 -10.21 1.95
N VAL A 106 -1.65 -10.51 0.85
CA VAL A 106 -1.03 -10.79 -0.45
C VAL A 106 -1.15 -9.52 -1.27
N VAL A 107 -0.02 -8.91 -1.59
CA VAL A 107 0.05 -7.58 -2.19
C VAL A 107 0.48 -7.67 -3.64
N LEU A 108 -0.29 -7.04 -4.51
CA LEU A 108 0.07 -6.77 -5.90
C LEU A 108 0.70 -5.37 -5.95
N ALA A 109 1.99 -5.29 -6.22
CA ALA A 109 2.70 -4.01 -6.28
C ALA A 109 2.80 -3.48 -7.71
N TYR A 110 2.46 -2.21 -7.89
CA TYR A 110 2.51 -1.50 -9.17
C TYR A 110 3.33 -0.21 -9.04
N GLU A 111 4.17 0.05 -10.03
CA GLU A 111 4.89 1.31 -10.17
C GLU A 111 4.15 2.22 -11.16
N LEU A 112 3.92 3.47 -10.76
CA LEU A 112 3.39 4.52 -11.60
C LEU A 112 4.32 5.73 -11.58
N LYS A 113 4.75 6.20 -12.75
CA LYS A 113 5.61 7.36 -12.91
C LYS A 113 4.80 8.56 -13.37
N PHE A 114 5.01 9.70 -12.71
CA PHE A 114 4.40 10.98 -13.08
C PHE A 114 5.39 11.86 -13.85
N ASP A 115 4.91 12.53 -14.89
CA ASP A 115 5.69 13.51 -15.66
C ASP A 115 5.95 14.80 -14.87
N ARG A 116 5.14 15.04 -13.84
CA ARG A 116 5.29 16.13 -12.86
C ARG A 116 4.88 15.62 -11.50
N ARG A 117 5.55 16.11 -10.44
CA ARG A 117 5.17 15.77 -9.06
C ARG A 117 3.74 16.21 -8.80
N PRO A 118 2.81 15.28 -8.53
CA PRO A 118 1.43 15.63 -8.29
C PRO A 118 1.23 16.29 -6.93
N VAL A 119 0.16 17.07 -6.82
CA VAL A 119 -0.34 17.53 -5.52
C VAL A 119 -1.12 16.40 -4.88
N ILE A 120 -0.63 15.89 -3.75
CA ILE A 120 -1.24 14.77 -3.04
C ILE A 120 -2.30 15.29 -2.08
N ARG A 121 -3.47 14.67 -2.12
CA ARG A 121 -4.54 14.85 -1.13
C ARG A 121 -4.54 13.65 -0.21
N LEU A 122 -4.19 13.88 1.06
CA LEU A 122 -4.17 12.81 2.07
C LEU A 122 -5.58 12.38 2.43
N ASP A 123 -5.73 11.07 2.63
CA ASP A 123 -6.88 10.52 3.32
C ASP A 123 -6.74 10.65 4.85
N SER A 124 -7.77 10.17 5.59
CA SER A 124 -7.78 10.21 7.05
C SER A 124 -6.81 9.23 7.72
N GLN A 125 -6.20 8.31 6.98
CA GLN A 125 -5.31 7.26 7.51
C GLN A 125 -3.84 7.68 7.58
N HIS A 126 -3.46 8.77 6.93
CA HIS A 126 -2.10 9.27 6.85
C HIS A 126 -2.01 10.69 7.40
N SER A 127 -1.08 10.96 8.29
CA SER A 127 -0.87 12.28 8.90
C SER A 127 0.25 13.08 8.25
N GLY A 128 1.07 12.48 7.40
CA GLY A 128 2.18 13.13 6.72
C GLY A 128 2.63 12.36 5.51
N ILE A 129 3.16 13.07 4.52
CA ILE A 129 3.74 12.49 3.32
C ILE A 129 5.19 12.94 3.16
N ARG A 130 5.98 12.11 2.50
CA ARG A 130 7.34 12.42 2.05
C ARG A 130 7.57 11.88 0.66
N TRP A 131 8.34 12.63 -0.13
CA TRP A 131 8.95 12.13 -1.36
C TRP A 131 10.40 11.77 -1.04
N MET A 132 10.75 10.49 -1.16
CA MET A 132 12.05 9.96 -0.74
C MET A 132 12.74 9.23 -1.88
N SER A 133 14.05 9.43 -2.01
CA SER A 133 14.85 8.60 -2.92
C SER A 133 14.87 7.13 -2.45
N CYS A 134 15.07 6.19 -3.37
CA CYS A 134 15.18 4.77 -3.02
C CYS A 134 16.27 4.51 -1.96
N GLY A 135 17.41 5.21 -2.07
CA GLY A 135 18.50 5.10 -1.07
C GLY A 135 18.06 5.54 0.32
N ASN A 136 17.34 6.66 0.41
CA ASN A 136 16.81 7.15 1.69
C ASN A 136 15.74 6.21 2.27
N ILE A 137 14.88 5.63 1.44
CA ILE A 137 13.90 4.63 1.88
C ILE A 137 14.61 3.43 2.50
N LEU A 138 15.64 2.89 1.84
CA LEU A 138 16.37 1.71 2.33
C LEU A 138 17.12 1.97 3.63
N SER A 139 17.63 3.18 3.85
CA SER A 139 18.41 3.54 5.04
C SER A 139 17.55 4.07 6.21
N ALA A 140 16.33 4.54 5.96
CA ALA A 140 15.49 5.15 6.99
C ALA A 140 14.98 4.11 7.99
N SER A 141 15.07 4.40 9.29
CA SER A 141 14.55 3.53 10.36
C SER A 141 13.03 3.60 10.52
N ASP A 142 12.41 4.67 10.06
CA ASP A 142 10.98 4.94 10.13
C ASP A 142 10.19 4.52 8.89
N VAL A 143 10.85 3.91 7.89
CA VAL A 143 10.19 3.25 6.75
C VAL A 143 10.10 1.75 7.03
N HIS A 144 8.91 1.19 6.87
CA HIS A 144 8.66 -0.22 7.17
C HIS A 144 9.39 -1.16 6.18
N GLN A 145 9.80 -2.34 6.67
CA GLN A 145 10.51 -3.35 5.87
C GLN A 145 9.71 -3.80 4.63
N ASN A 146 8.40 -3.90 4.75
CA ASN A 146 7.54 -4.28 3.62
C ASN A 146 7.59 -3.26 2.48
N THR A 147 7.72 -1.97 2.78
CA THR A 147 7.95 -0.94 1.77
C THR A 147 9.36 -1.03 1.18
N LYS A 148 10.38 -1.26 2.00
CA LYS A 148 11.76 -1.42 1.54
C LYS A 148 11.93 -2.58 0.56
N ALA A 149 11.14 -3.64 0.73
CA ALA A 149 11.19 -4.83 -0.13
C ALA A 149 10.99 -4.51 -1.62
N TYR A 150 10.24 -3.48 -1.96
CA TYR A 150 10.03 -3.06 -3.36
C TYR A 150 11.28 -2.50 -4.03
N PHE A 151 12.28 -2.08 -3.26
CA PHE A 151 13.50 -1.42 -3.73
C PHE A 151 14.75 -2.27 -3.53
N GLN A 152 14.60 -3.48 -2.97
CA GLN A 152 15.70 -4.45 -2.85
C GLN A 152 15.89 -5.16 -4.19
N THR A 153 17.13 -5.22 -4.68
CA THR A 153 17.44 -5.98 -5.89
C THR A 153 17.37 -7.49 -5.63
N ALA A 154 17.08 -8.30 -6.66
CA ALA A 154 16.93 -9.75 -6.56
C ALA A 154 18.17 -10.47 -5.96
N ASP A 155 19.36 -9.87 -6.04
CA ASP A 155 20.61 -10.39 -5.46
C ASP A 155 20.67 -10.32 -3.93
N SER A 156 19.79 -9.56 -3.29
CA SER A 156 19.70 -9.47 -1.82
C SER A 156 18.71 -10.47 -1.20
N GLN A 157 18.06 -11.29 -1.99
CA GLN A 157 17.06 -12.29 -1.54
C GLN A 157 17.62 -13.71 -1.48
N GLN A 158 18.94 -13.93 -1.44
CA GLN A 158 19.46 -15.24 -1.12
C GLN A 158 19.27 -15.52 0.37
N PRO A 159 18.53 -16.57 0.75
CA PRO A 159 18.52 -17.03 2.13
C PRO A 159 19.91 -17.54 2.50
N ALA A 160 20.38 -17.11 3.64
CA ALA A 160 21.58 -17.65 4.25
C ALA A 160 21.38 -19.13 4.61
#